data_6e7e5f7c9ecad54e7dbb431705cd3e23
#
_entry.id   6e7e5f7c9ecad54e7dbb431705cd3e23
#
_cell.length_a   1.000
_cell.length_b   1.000
_cell.length_c   1.000
_cell.angle_alpha   90.00
_cell.angle_beta   90.00
_cell.angle_gamma   90.00
#
_symmetry.space_group_name_H-M   'P 1'
#
loop_
_entity.id
_entity.type
_entity.pdbx_description
1 polymer ?
#
loop_
_entity_poly.entity_id
_entity_poly.type
_entity_poly.pdbx_seq_one_letter_code
_entity_poly.pdbx_strand_id
1 'polypeptide(L)'
;MRLVHNLANIIRPVSFSDCPGWDQDDQALAFSAFRRSADYAEHNRYNSGSLGISFEALIPAFAAARLLDNPDRAQARAFFEAHFVPCRIDAEGFVTAFYEPEVEASRTPDAHFTVPFLRKPDDLVKVTDENRPLGLDASYAFARQTPDGVVEYDDRRTIEQGSLKNRGLELAYVADRVDAFFAHVQGAARLKLTDGIE
;
A
#
# COMPACT_ATOMS: atom_id res chain seq x y z
N MET A 1 19.43 0.48 -15.43
CA MET A 1 20.33 1.60 -15.12
C MET A 1 19.64 2.48 -14.07
N ARG A 2 19.97 2.31 -12.78
CA ARG A 2 19.42 3.14 -11.70
C ARG A 2 20.15 4.49 -11.73
N LEU A 3 19.46 5.53 -12.14
CA LEU A 3 19.90 6.91 -11.91
C LEU A 3 19.81 7.18 -10.41
N VAL A 4 20.91 7.01 -9.69
CA VAL A 4 21.07 7.54 -8.33
C VAL A 4 21.23 9.06 -8.50
N HIS A 5 20.10 9.76 -8.58
CA HIS A 5 20.12 11.21 -8.46
C HIS A 5 20.57 11.53 -7.04
N ASN A 6 21.57 12.41 -6.94
CA ASN A 6 21.99 12.92 -5.63
C ASN A 6 20.84 13.80 -5.09
N LEU A 7 20.01 13.20 -4.22
CA LEU A 7 18.76 13.80 -3.70
C LEU A 7 19.00 15.17 -3.03
N ALA A 8 20.20 15.40 -2.50
CA ALA A 8 20.59 16.69 -1.92
C ALA A 8 20.51 17.85 -2.92
N ASN A 9 20.56 17.58 -4.24
CA ASN A 9 20.52 18.61 -5.27
C ASN A 9 19.11 18.92 -5.77
N ILE A 10 18.11 18.08 -5.47
CA ILE A 10 16.73 18.24 -5.94
C ILE A 10 15.76 18.63 -4.83
N ILE A 11 16.15 18.52 -3.57
CA ILE A 11 15.32 18.88 -2.41
C ILE A 11 15.78 20.24 -1.89
N ARG A 12 14.90 21.23 -1.90
CA ARG A 12 15.17 22.57 -1.38
C ARG A 12 14.18 22.92 -0.27
N PRO A 13 14.66 23.19 0.96
CA PRO A 13 13.79 23.74 2.01
C PRO A 13 13.16 25.06 1.55
N VAL A 14 11.90 25.24 1.90
CA VAL A 14 11.11 26.45 1.64
C VAL A 14 10.39 26.88 2.91
N SER A 15 9.78 28.07 2.90
CA SER A 15 8.90 28.49 4.00
C SER A 15 7.50 27.90 3.79
N PHE A 16 6.73 27.70 4.85
CA PHE A 16 5.32 27.36 4.75
C PHE A 16 4.52 28.43 4.00
N SER A 17 4.93 29.71 4.07
CA SER A 17 4.33 30.79 3.27
C SER A 17 4.55 30.62 1.74
N ASP A 18 5.54 29.84 1.33
CA ASP A 18 5.81 29.53 -0.08
C ASP A 18 5.04 28.30 -0.57
N CYS A 19 4.29 27.63 0.32
CA CYS A 19 3.45 26.48 -0.02
C CYS A 19 2.06 26.97 -0.47
N PRO A 20 1.72 26.84 -1.76
CA PRO A 20 0.42 27.33 -2.26
C PRO A 20 -0.73 26.64 -1.51
N GLY A 21 -1.68 27.45 -1.03
CA GLY A 21 -2.86 26.96 -0.35
C GLY A 21 -2.68 26.59 1.13
N TRP A 22 -1.48 26.64 1.68
CA TRP A 22 -1.21 26.27 3.09
C TRP A 22 -2.11 27.01 4.08
N ASP A 23 -2.31 28.29 3.88
CA ASP A 23 -3.16 29.15 4.75
C ASP A 23 -4.65 28.85 4.63
N GLN A 24 -5.07 28.20 3.54
CA GLN A 24 -6.48 27.96 3.24
C GLN A 24 -6.89 26.50 3.50
N ASP A 25 -5.92 25.62 3.67
CA ASP A 25 -6.13 24.20 3.88
C ASP A 25 -6.65 23.87 5.30
N ASP A 26 -7.31 22.74 5.45
CA ASP A 26 -7.72 22.21 6.76
C ASP A 26 -6.69 21.21 7.29
N GLN A 27 -5.70 21.73 8.00
CA GLN A 27 -4.64 20.93 8.60
C GLN A 27 -5.14 19.94 9.66
N ALA A 28 -6.34 20.12 10.23
CA ALA A 28 -6.90 19.17 11.20
C ALA A 28 -7.22 17.82 10.54
N LEU A 29 -7.69 17.82 9.30
CA LEU A 29 -7.90 16.58 8.53
C LEU A 29 -6.57 15.87 8.25
N ALA A 30 -5.54 16.60 7.84
CA ALA A 30 -4.21 16.07 7.63
C ALA A 30 -3.61 15.52 8.94
N PHE A 31 -3.80 16.23 10.07
CA PHE A 31 -3.35 15.78 11.37
C PHE A 31 -4.02 14.46 11.79
N SER A 32 -5.33 14.30 11.56
CA SER A 32 -6.04 13.06 11.85
C SER A 32 -5.45 11.86 11.08
N ALA A 33 -5.06 12.06 9.83
CA ALA A 33 -4.37 11.03 9.03
C ALA A 33 -2.96 10.76 9.57
N PHE A 34 -2.20 11.80 9.90
CA PHE A 34 -0.86 11.68 10.47
C PHE A 34 -0.87 10.98 11.84
N ARG A 35 -1.87 11.27 12.68
CA ARG A 35 -2.05 10.63 13.99
C ARG A 35 -2.23 9.11 13.83
N ARG A 36 -3.05 8.63 12.88
CA ARG A 36 -3.18 7.20 12.59
C ARG A 36 -1.85 6.57 12.17
N SER A 37 -1.06 7.30 11.38
CA SER A 37 0.29 6.85 11.01
C SER A 37 1.23 6.78 12.21
N ALA A 38 1.13 7.72 13.15
CA ALA A 38 1.92 7.74 14.38
C ALA A 38 1.56 6.57 15.30
N ASP A 39 0.28 6.23 15.43
CA ASP A 39 -0.20 5.08 16.21
C ASP A 39 0.28 3.76 15.58
N TYR A 40 0.17 3.62 14.26
CA TYR A 40 0.69 2.45 13.54
C TYR A 40 2.20 2.30 13.70
N ALA A 41 2.95 3.39 13.59
CA ALA A 41 4.40 3.41 13.68
C ALA A 41 4.96 3.05 15.07
N GLU A 42 4.13 3.04 16.11
CA GLU A 42 4.54 2.63 17.46
C GLU A 42 4.97 1.16 17.49
N HIS A 43 4.30 0.32 16.72
CA HIS A 43 4.56 -1.13 16.68
C HIS A 43 5.08 -1.63 15.33
N ASN A 44 5.09 -0.76 14.31
CA ASN A 44 5.42 -1.14 12.95
C ASN A 44 6.46 -0.19 12.36
N ARG A 45 7.70 -0.65 12.31
CA ARG A 45 8.77 0.10 11.63
C ARG A 45 8.65 -0.12 10.12
N TYR A 46 8.82 0.93 9.33
CA TYR A 46 8.85 0.86 7.88
C TYR A 46 10.18 1.39 7.32
N ASN A 47 10.52 0.96 6.12
CA ASN A 47 11.75 1.38 5.45
C ASN A 47 11.62 2.81 4.92
N SER A 48 12.73 3.54 4.95
CA SER A 48 12.83 4.85 4.30
C SER A 48 12.55 4.74 2.80
N GLY A 49 11.81 5.69 2.26
CA GLY A 49 11.58 5.80 0.83
C GLY A 49 12.82 6.30 0.07
N SER A 50 12.66 6.45 -1.26
CA SER A 50 13.72 6.90 -2.16
C SER A 50 14.24 8.31 -1.87
N LEU A 51 13.47 9.14 -1.15
CA LEU A 51 13.88 10.48 -0.72
C LEU A 51 14.85 10.47 0.47
N GLY A 52 15.16 9.29 1.04
CA GLY A 52 16.16 9.16 2.10
C GLY A 52 15.76 9.72 3.46
N ILE A 53 14.48 10.06 3.66
CA ILE A 53 13.98 10.48 4.98
C ILE A 53 13.88 9.23 5.85
N SER A 54 14.67 9.18 6.91
CA SER A 54 14.71 8.01 7.79
C SER A 54 13.47 7.93 8.68
N PHE A 55 13.12 6.73 9.09
CA PHE A 55 12.07 6.50 10.07
C PHE A 55 12.35 7.22 11.40
N GLU A 56 13.63 7.23 11.82
CA GLU A 56 14.09 7.89 13.04
C GLU A 56 13.83 9.39 13.03
N ALA A 57 13.93 10.04 11.88
CA ALA A 57 13.65 11.47 11.75
C ALA A 57 12.18 11.82 12.04
N LEU A 58 11.25 10.86 11.90
CA LEU A 58 9.83 11.05 12.15
C LEU A 58 9.41 10.72 13.58
N ILE A 59 10.23 10.01 14.36
CA ILE A 59 9.89 9.57 15.72
C ILE A 59 9.47 10.73 16.63
N PRO A 60 10.18 11.88 16.67
CA PRO A 60 9.76 13.00 17.51
C PRO A 60 8.37 13.55 17.15
N ALA A 61 8.09 13.67 15.84
CA ALA A 61 6.79 14.12 15.35
C ALA A 61 5.68 13.12 15.66
N PHE A 62 5.93 11.81 15.53
CA PHE A 62 4.98 10.76 15.93
C PHE A 62 4.67 10.80 17.43
N ALA A 63 5.70 10.95 18.28
CA ALA A 63 5.52 11.07 19.72
C ALA A 63 4.67 12.30 20.09
N ALA A 64 4.97 13.46 19.49
CA ALA A 64 4.20 14.68 19.71
C ALA A 64 2.76 14.56 19.21
N ALA A 65 2.52 13.93 18.08
CA ALA A 65 1.18 13.72 17.54
C ALA A 65 0.32 12.85 18.46
N ARG A 66 0.88 11.84 19.10
CA ARG A 66 0.14 10.98 20.05
C ARG A 66 -0.30 11.72 21.33
N LEU A 67 0.38 12.80 21.68
CA LEU A 67 0.07 13.61 22.86
C LEU A 67 -0.95 14.72 22.57
N LEU A 68 -1.17 15.06 21.29
CA LEU A 68 -2.09 16.13 20.92
C LEU A 68 -3.45 15.54 20.53
N ASP A 69 -4.46 15.82 21.33
CA ASP A 69 -5.80 15.25 21.17
C ASP A 69 -6.72 16.20 20.42
N ASN A 70 -7.35 15.70 19.34
CA ASN A 70 -8.36 16.40 18.53
C ASN A 70 -8.06 17.90 18.29
N PRO A 71 -6.90 18.26 17.73
CA PRO A 71 -6.55 19.65 17.52
C PRO A 71 -7.50 20.33 16.55
N ASP A 72 -7.81 21.58 16.82
CA ASP A 72 -8.44 22.44 15.83
C ASP A 72 -7.47 22.75 14.67
N ARG A 73 -7.98 23.45 13.64
CA ARG A 73 -7.18 23.82 12.46
C ARG A 73 -5.91 24.59 12.82
N ALA A 74 -6.00 25.55 13.77
CA ALA A 74 -4.86 26.39 14.15
C ALA A 74 -3.81 25.59 14.92
N GLN A 75 -4.24 24.72 15.82
CA GLN A 75 -3.36 23.82 16.59
C GLN A 75 -2.70 22.79 15.69
N ALA A 76 -3.44 22.19 14.73
CA ALA A 76 -2.89 21.25 13.76
C ALA A 76 -1.87 21.93 12.83
N ARG A 77 -2.16 23.15 12.37
CA ARG A 77 -1.20 23.96 11.62
C ARG A 77 0.07 24.22 12.41
N ALA A 78 -0.06 24.70 13.65
CA ALA A 78 1.09 24.96 14.52
C ALA A 78 1.92 23.69 14.77
N PHE A 79 1.28 22.52 14.89
CA PHE A 79 1.95 21.24 14.98
C PHE A 79 2.84 20.97 13.77
N PHE A 80 2.31 21.09 12.56
CA PHE A 80 3.09 20.84 11.36
C PHE A 80 4.23 21.85 11.18
N GLU A 81 3.96 23.13 11.46
CA GLU A 81 4.97 24.19 11.38
C GLU A 81 6.10 24.01 12.41
N ALA A 82 5.82 23.40 13.57
CA ALA A 82 6.82 23.13 14.60
C ALA A 82 7.66 21.87 14.33
N HIS A 83 7.08 20.86 13.68
CA HIS A 83 7.72 19.53 13.56
C HIS A 83 8.26 19.21 12.16
N PHE A 84 7.94 20.01 11.13
CA PHE A 84 8.33 19.76 9.77
C PHE A 84 8.93 20.98 9.08
N VAL A 85 9.78 20.73 8.13
CA VAL A 85 10.31 21.72 7.20
C VAL A 85 9.78 21.37 5.81
N PRO A 86 8.95 22.21 5.19
CA PRO A 86 8.48 21.96 3.85
C PRO A 86 9.65 22.05 2.86
N CYS A 87 9.63 21.18 1.86
CA CYS A 87 10.66 21.15 0.85
C CYS A 87 10.04 21.09 -0.54
N ARG A 88 10.59 21.88 -1.46
CA ARG A 88 10.29 21.76 -2.88
C ARG A 88 11.22 20.71 -3.51
N ILE A 89 10.64 19.85 -4.33
CA ILE A 89 11.38 18.87 -5.13
C ILE A 89 11.51 19.43 -6.54
N ASP A 90 12.74 19.82 -6.92
CA ASP A 90 13.05 20.38 -8.24
C ASP A 90 13.31 19.21 -9.23
N ALA A 91 12.29 18.43 -9.53
CA ALA A 91 12.34 17.35 -10.51
C ALA A 91 10.96 17.21 -11.18
N GLU A 92 10.95 16.68 -12.40
CA GLU A 92 9.69 16.30 -13.05
C GLU A 92 9.02 15.20 -12.24
N GLY A 93 7.76 15.41 -11.90
CA GLY A 93 6.91 14.45 -11.21
C GLY A 93 6.12 13.59 -12.19
N PHE A 94 5.92 12.34 -11.83
CA PHE A 94 4.97 11.47 -12.51
C PHE A 94 3.79 11.20 -11.57
N VAL A 95 2.60 11.62 -11.98
CA VAL A 95 1.37 11.45 -11.19
C VAL A 95 0.56 10.32 -11.79
N THR A 96 0.21 9.35 -10.96
CA THR A 96 -0.76 8.32 -11.30
C THR A 96 -1.94 8.40 -10.34
N ALA A 97 -3.08 7.90 -10.78
CA ALA A 97 -4.25 7.75 -9.93
C ALA A 97 -4.72 6.29 -9.98
N PHE A 98 -5.21 5.82 -8.85
CA PHE A 98 -5.95 4.57 -8.76
C PHE A 98 -7.19 4.82 -7.89
N TYR A 99 -8.17 3.97 -7.99
CA TYR A 99 -9.29 3.95 -7.06
C TYR A 99 -9.38 2.56 -6.41
N GLU A 100 -9.92 2.52 -5.21
CA GLU A 100 -10.18 1.30 -4.48
C GLU A 100 -11.68 0.99 -4.67
N PRO A 101 -12.02 -0.02 -5.51
CA PRO A 101 -13.41 -0.38 -5.71
C PRO A 101 -14.02 -0.93 -4.42
N GLU A 102 -15.25 -0.52 -4.13
CA GLU A 102 -16.06 -1.14 -3.08
C GLU A 102 -16.88 -2.26 -3.70
N VAL A 103 -16.77 -3.48 -3.16
CA VAL A 103 -17.42 -4.68 -3.69
C VAL A 103 -18.15 -5.40 -2.57
N GLU A 104 -19.40 -5.74 -2.81
CA GLU A 104 -20.15 -6.58 -1.87
C GLU A 104 -19.58 -8.00 -1.83
N ALA A 105 -19.40 -8.53 -0.63
CA ALA A 105 -18.76 -9.82 -0.42
C ALA A 105 -19.37 -10.60 0.75
N SER A 106 -19.14 -11.91 0.74
CA SER A 106 -19.47 -12.81 1.85
C SER A 106 -18.24 -13.59 2.30
N ARG A 107 -18.12 -13.89 3.58
CA ARG A 107 -17.05 -14.75 4.11
C ARG A 107 -17.25 -16.22 3.74
N THR A 108 -18.48 -16.61 3.42
CA THR A 108 -18.83 -17.97 3.03
C THR A 108 -19.45 -17.98 1.64
N PRO A 109 -19.18 -19.00 0.82
CA PRO A 109 -19.83 -19.11 -0.48
C PRO A 109 -21.32 -19.46 -0.33
N ASP A 110 -22.13 -18.93 -1.24
CA ASP A 110 -23.56 -19.27 -1.37
C ASP A 110 -23.97 -19.26 -2.86
N ALA A 111 -25.27 -19.23 -3.15
CA ALA A 111 -25.78 -19.20 -4.52
C ALA A 111 -25.47 -17.88 -5.25
N HIS A 112 -25.19 -16.80 -4.54
CA HIS A 112 -24.89 -15.47 -5.08
C HIS A 112 -23.38 -15.18 -5.05
N PHE A 113 -22.73 -15.39 -3.91
CA PHE A 113 -21.30 -15.13 -3.71
C PHE A 113 -20.48 -16.38 -4.05
N THR A 114 -20.05 -16.49 -5.30
CA THR A 114 -19.42 -17.72 -5.84
C THR A 114 -17.95 -17.54 -6.23
N VAL A 115 -17.46 -16.31 -6.38
CA VAL A 115 -16.12 -16.02 -6.88
C VAL A 115 -15.19 -15.70 -5.72
N PRO A 116 -14.17 -16.55 -5.43
CA PRO A 116 -13.30 -16.33 -4.28
C PRO A 116 -12.27 -15.24 -4.53
N PHE A 117 -12.04 -14.39 -3.54
CA PHE A 117 -10.78 -13.67 -3.35
C PHE A 117 -9.82 -14.55 -2.55
N LEU A 118 -8.63 -14.75 -3.08
CA LEU A 118 -7.65 -15.65 -2.49
C LEU A 118 -6.52 -14.86 -1.81
N ARG A 119 -6.11 -15.31 -0.63
CA ARG A 119 -4.84 -14.87 -0.04
C ARG A 119 -3.66 -15.42 -0.84
N LYS A 120 -2.52 -14.78 -0.66
CA LYS A 120 -1.27 -15.26 -1.25
C LYS A 120 -1.01 -16.71 -0.83
N PRO A 121 -0.80 -17.63 -1.78
CA PRO A 121 -0.38 -18.99 -1.46
C PRO A 121 0.99 -19.02 -0.79
N ASP A 122 1.20 -19.96 0.16
CA ASP A 122 2.47 -20.05 0.88
C ASP A 122 3.63 -20.51 -0.02
N ASP A 123 3.31 -21.23 -1.10
CA ASP A 123 4.27 -21.69 -2.11
C ASP A 123 4.57 -20.64 -3.19
N LEU A 124 3.95 -19.45 -3.14
CA LEU A 124 4.29 -18.34 -4.04
C LEU A 124 5.48 -17.56 -3.46
N VAL A 125 6.65 -17.72 -4.07
CA VAL A 125 7.90 -17.10 -3.64
C VAL A 125 8.38 -16.05 -4.64
N LYS A 126 9.13 -15.07 -4.13
CA LYS A 126 9.79 -14.08 -4.99
C LYS A 126 10.94 -14.75 -5.73
N VAL A 127 11.05 -14.47 -7.03
CA VAL A 127 12.20 -14.90 -7.85
C VAL A 127 13.34 -13.91 -7.67
N THR A 128 14.51 -14.44 -7.38
CA THR A 128 15.79 -13.71 -7.26
C THR A 128 16.81 -14.34 -8.20
N ASP A 129 17.96 -13.70 -8.38
CA ASP A 129 19.04 -14.27 -9.20
C ASP A 129 19.57 -15.60 -8.62
N GLU A 130 19.46 -15.78 -7.30
CA GLU A 130 19.94 -16.97 -6.58
C GLU A 130 19.01 -18.19 -6.74
N ASN A 131 17.69 -17.98 -6.86
CA ASN A 131 16.71 -19.07 -6.91
C ASN A 131 16.04 -19.24 -8.27
N ARG A 132 16.40 -18.42 -9.27
CA ARG A 132 15.82 -18.50 -10.61
C ARG A 132 16.26 -19.78 -11.32
N PRO A 133 15.34 -20.68 -11.68
CA PRO A 133 15.69 -21.86 -12.44
C PRO A 133 16.07 -21.51 -13.88
N LEU A 134 16.90 -22.35 -14.50
CA LEU A 134 17.21 -22.25 -15.92
C LEU A 134 15.94 -22.37 -16.75
N GLY A 135 15.74 -21.42 -17.66
CA GLY A 135 14.59 -21.40 -18.58
C GLY A 135 13.38 -20.62 -18.06
N LEU A 136 13.34 -20.18 -16.82
CA LEU A 136 12.29 -19.28 -16.34
C LEU A 136 12.54 -17.88 -16.91
N ASP A 137 11.56 -17.34 -17.65
CA ASP A 137 11.66 -16.02 -18.29
C ASP A 137 11.97 -14.92 -17.25
N ALA A 138 12.79 -13.96 -17.65
CA ALA A 138 13.25 -12.89 -16.78
C ALA A 138 12.14 -11.96 -16.25
N SER A 139 10.99 -11.94 -16.92
CA SER A 139 9.82 -11.13 -16.50
C SER A 139 9.10 -11.69 -15.26
N TYR A 140 9.28 -12.97 -14.93
CA TYR A 140 8.65 -13.55 -13.74
C TYR A 140 9.29 -13.01 -12.47
N ALA A 141 8.52 -12.22 -11.72
CA ALA A 141 8.91 -11.71 -10.40
C ALA A 141 8.57 -12.70 -9.25
N PHE A 142 7.65 -13.62 -9.51
CA PHE A 142 7.19 -14.65 -8.56
C PHE A 142 7.07 -15.99 -9.27
N ALA A 143 7.23 -17.07 -8.48
CA ALA A 143 7.16 -18.44 -8.99
C ALA A 143 6.70 -19.38 -7.85
N ARG A 144 6.46 -20.66 -8.17
CA ARG A 144 6.07 -21.67 -7.19
C ARG A 144 7.30 -22.34 -6.60
N GLN A 145 7.37 -22.40 -5.27
CA GLN A 145 8.33 -23.25 -4.56
C GLN A 145 7.81 -24.69 -4.51
N THR A 146 8.64 -25.63 -4.94
CA THR A 146 8.40 -27.08 -4.82
C THR A 146 9.56 -27.73 -4.05
N PRO A 147 9.45 -28.99 -3.61
CA PRO A 147 10.57 -29.73 -3.01
C PRO A 147 11.80 -29.82 -3.94
N ASP A 148 11.58 -29.84 -5.25
CA ASP A 148 12.63 -29.99 -6.26
C ASP A 148 13.19 -28.64 -6.76
N GLY A 149 12.69 -27.52 -6.20
CA GLY A 149 13.13 -26.18 -6.58
C GLY A 149 11.98 -25.25 -6.98
N VAL A 150 12.33 -24.16 -7.65
CA VAL A 150 11.38 -23.13 -8.09
C VAL A 150 10.92 -23.45 -9.53
N VAL A 151 9.61 -23.39 -9.75
CA VAL A 151 8.99 -23.62 -11.09
C VAL A 151 8.00 -22.49 -11.40
N GLU A 152 7.62 -22.36 -12.65
CA GLU A 152 6.58 -21.42 -13.08
C GLU A 152 5.28 -21.68 -12.31
N TYR A 153 4.62 -20.58 -11.88
CA TYR A 153 3.31 -20.67 -11.21
C TYR A 153 2.20 -20.79 -12.26
N ASP A 154 1.06 -21.34 -11.84
CA ASP A 154 -0.14 -21.40 -12.68
C ASP A 154 -0.53 -20.01 -13.15
N ASP A 155 -0.90 -19.91 -14.42
CA ASP A 155 -1.43 -18.69 -14.97
C ASP A 155 -2.85 -18.38 -14.41
N ARG A 156 -3.31 -17.14 -14.64
CA ARG A 156 -4.62 -16.71 -14.19
C ARG A 156 -5.75 -17.63 -14.64
N ARG A 157 -5.70 -18.13 -15.89
CA ARG A 157 -6.73 -19.02 -16.42
C ARG A 157 -6.79 -20.32 -15.63
N THR A 158 -5.66 -20.93 -15.38
CA THR A 158 -5.54 -22.18 -14.62
C THR A 158 -6.02 -21.98 -13.17
N ILE A 159 -5.70 -20.84 -12.55
CA ILE A 159 -6.18 -20.48 -11.22
C ILE A 159 -7.71 -20.31 -11.22
N GLU A 160 -8.28 -19.61 -12.18
CA GLU A 160 -9.74 -19.43 -12.31
C GLU A 160 -10.47 -20.75 -12.64
N GLN A 161 -9.81 -21.71 -13.24
CA GLN A 161 -10.30 -23.09 -13.43
C GLN A 161 -10.23 -23.94 -12.16
N GLY A 162 -9.61 -23.43 -11.11
CA GLY A 162 -9.64 -24.02 -9.78
C GLY A 162 -8.38 -24.76 -9.34
N SER A 163 -7.21 -24.50 -9.92
CA SER A 163 -5.95 -25.13 -9.50
C SER A 163 -5.58 -24.85 -8.02
N LEU A 164 -6.13 -23.77 -7.45
CA LEU A 164 -5.96 -23.42 -6.04
C LEU A 164 -7.16 -23.81 -5.16
N LYS A 165 -8.18 -24.44 -5.72
CA LYS A 165 -9.37 -24.85 -4.98
C LYS A 165 -9.03 -25.85 -3.87
N ASN A 166 -9.74 -25.78 -2.75
CA ASN A 166 -9.57 -26.63 -1.57
C ASN A 166 -8.21 -26.49 -0.85
N ARG A 167 -7.52 -25.36 -1.07
CA ARG A 167 -6.26 -25.07 -0.35
C ARG A 167 -6.47 -24.19 0.88
N GLY A 168 -7.71 -23.81 1.18
CA GLY A 168 -8.05 -22.93 2.30
C GLY A 168 -7.48 -21.51 2.14
N LEU A 169 -7.44 -21.03 0.90
CA LEU A 169 -6.87 -19.72 0.56
C LEU A 169 -7.94 -18.62 0.47
N GLU A 170 -9.21 -18.99 0.55
CA GLU A 170 -10.34 -18.09 0.36
C GLU A 170 -10.43 -17.08 1.51
N LEU A 171 -10.40 -15.78 1.19
CA LEU A 171 -10.59 -14.68 2.14
C LEU A 171 -12.07 -14.27 2.22
N ALA A 172 -12.70 -14.19 1.08
CA ALA A 172 -14.08 -13.81 0.90
C ALA A 172 -14.56 -14.24 -0.50
N TYR A 173 -15.85 -14.16 -0.75
CA TYR A 173 -16.47 -14.46 -2.02
C TYR A 173 -17.26 -13.26 -2.52
N VAL A 174 -17.17 -12.96 -3.81
CA VAL A 174 -17.92 -11.90 -4.49
C VAL A 174 -18.86 -12.52 -5.53
N ALA A 175 -19.87 -11.76 -5.97
CA ALA A 175 -20.89 -12.27 -6.87
C ALA A 175 -20.37 -12.32 -8.31
N ASP A 176 -19.60 -11.33 -8.75
CA ASP A 176 -19.26 -11.11 -10.15
C ASP A 176 -17.74 -11.28 -10.41
N ARG A 177 -17.42 -12.01 -11.49
CA ARG A 177 -16.04 -12.21 -11.95
C ARG A 177 -15.41 -10.94 -12.50
N VAL A 178 -16.22 -10.02 -13.03
CA VAL A 178 -15.74 -8.77 -13.60
C VAL A 178 -15.33 -7.83 -12.47
N ASP A 179 -16.11 -7.76 -11.40
CA ASP A 179 -15.75 -7.01 -10.19
C ASP A 179 -14.47 -7.56 -9.56
N ALA A 180 -14.35 -8.90 -9.46
CA ALA A 180 -13.12 -9.54 -9.00
C ALA A 180 -11.93 -9.21 -9.90
N PHE A 181 -12.12 -9.19 -11.22
CA PHE A 181 -11.07 -8.82 -12.16
C PHE A 181 -10.61 -7.38 -11.96
N PHE A 182 -11.54 -6.42 -11.87
CA PHE A 182 -11.19 -5.01 -11.66
C PHE A 182 -10.50 -4.80 -10.31
N ALA A 183 -10.96 -5.43 -9.24
CA ALA A 183 -10.29 -5.39 -7.94
C ALA A 183 -8.84 -5.89 -8.04
N HIS A 184 -8.58 -6.98 -8.74
CA HIS A 184 -7.22 -7.49 -8.97
C HIS A 184 -6.37 -6.55 -9.81
N VAL A 185 -6.94 -5.90 -10.84
CA VAL A 185 -6.22 -4.93 -11.69
C VAL A 185 -5.83 -3.69 -10.88
N GLN A 186 -6.73 -3.21 -10.01
CA GLN A 186 -6.44 -2.07 -9.14
C GLN A 186 -5.46 -2.44 -8.01
N GLY A 187 -5.37 -3.70 -7.63
CA GLY A 187 -4.46 -4.21 -6.60
C GLY A 187 -4.96 -4.00 -5.16
N ALA A 188 -6.10 -3.34 -4.97
CA ALA A 188 -6.79 -3.18 -3.70
C ALA A 188 -8.30 -3.10 -3.92
N ALA A 189 -9.08 -3.54 -2.96
CA ALA A 189 -10.55 -3.38 -2.94
C ALA A 189 -11.03 -3.29 -1.50
N ARG A 190 -12.11 -2.54 -1.28
CA ARG A 190 -12.84 -2.53 -0.02
C ARG A 190 -13.98 -3.53 -0.13
N LEU A 191 -13.98 -4.54 0.75
CA LEU A 191 -15.03 -5.55 0.77
C LEU A 191 -16.10 -5.15 1.78
N LYS A 192 -17.32 -4.91 1.27
CA LYS A 192 -18.49 -4.68 2.11
C LYS A 192 -19.13 -6.03 2.42
N LEU A 193 -18.83 -6.53 3.61
CA LEU A 193 -19.31 -7.84 4.02
C LEU A 193 -20.80 -7.81 4.37
N THR A 194 -21.52 -8.87 4.00
CA THR A 194 -22.96 -9.00 4.27
C THR A 194 -23.29 -9.11 5.75
N ASP A 195 -22.31 -9.42 6.61
CA ASP A 195 -22.45 -9.47 8.07
C ASP A 195 -22.25 -8.10 8.75
N GLY A 196 -22.08 -7.03 7.98
CA GLY A 196 -21.94 -5.65 8.47
C GLY A 196 -20.60 -5.33 9.12
N ILE A 197 -19.60 -6.19 8.94
CA ILE A 197 -18.21 -5.97 9.38
C ILE A 197 -17.39 -5.54 8.15
N GLU A 198 -16.88 -4.31 8.16
CA GLU A 198 -15.96 -3.81 7.14
C GLU A 198 -14.50 -4.23 7.43
#